data_b3d80a96d9c2663527f560b4f29bd507
#
_entry.id   b3d80a96d9c2663527f560b4f29bd507
#
_cell.length_a   1.000
_cell.length_b   1.000
_cell.length_c   1.000
_cell.angle_alpha   90.00
_cell.angle_beta   90.00
_cell.angle_gamma   90.00
#
_symmetry.space_group_name_H-M   'P 1'
#
loop_
_entity.id
_entity.type
_entity.pdbx_description
1 polymer ?
#
loop_
_entity_poly.entity_id
_entity_poly.type
_entity_poly.pdbx_seq_one_letter_code
_entity_poly.pdbx_strand_id
1 'polypeptide(L)'
;MVVIKKFENVIPIDFGEFELKFVTSDENVIKLANVEEKAGVVKEKIGELKGTTEDIKLIYDLAEELWVELFDEETFEKVYNLYNKSCMPTLLAVFQTLFGLTQELGRSYSPDKLIKYLNIDHA
;
A
#
# COMPACT_ATOMS: atom_id res chain seq x y z
N MET A 1 -15.29 -24.63 27.73
CA MET A 1 -15.55 -23.47 26.86
C MET A 1 -14.32 -23.18 26.00
N VAL A 2 -14.53 -23.03 24.72
CA VAL A 2 -13.45 -22.66 23.80
C VAL A 2 -13.52 -21.15 23.56
N VAL A 3 -12.41 -20.45 23.70
CA VAL A 3 -12.31 -19.01 23.46
C VAL A 3 -11.42 -18.79 22.26
N ILE A 4 -11.96 -18.15 21.23
CA ILE A 4 -11.20 -17.80 20.01
C ILE A 4 -10.70 -16.38 20.15
N LYS A 5 -9.37 -16.24 20.09
CA LYS A 5 -8.72 -14.94 20.14
C LYS A 5 -8.92 -14.21 18.81
N LYS A 6 -9.38 -12.97 18.86
CA LYS A 6 -9.53 -12.15 17.65
C LYS A 6 -8.16 -11.71 17.17
N PHE A 7 -7.87 -11.97 15.90
CA PHE A 7 -6.66 -11.49 15.26
C PHE A 7 -6.96 -10.17 14.53
N GLU A 8 -6.08 -9.20 14.69
CA GLU A 8 -6.20 -7.96 13.96
C GLU A 8 -5.76 -8.17 12.51
N ASN A 9 -6.58 -7.74 11.58
CA ASN A 9 -6.32 -7.83 10.15
C ASN A 9 -6.29 -6.44 9.52
N VAL A 10 -5.67 -5.48 10.21
CA VAL A 10 -5.56 -4.10 9.76
C VAL A 10 -4.12 -3.65 9.93
N ILE A 11 -3.57 -3.04 8.89
CA ILE A 11 -2.25 -2.41 8.93
C ILE A 11 -2.45 -0.90 8.91
N PRO A 12 -2.11 -0.19 10.00
CA PRO A 12 -2.20 1.27 10.01
C PRO A 12 -1.05 1.88 9.23
N ILE A 13 -1.33 2.99 8.54
CA ILE A 13 -0.34 3.76 7.81
C ILE A 13 -0.42 5.18 8.36
N ASP A 14 0.63 5.58 9.07
CA ASP A 14 0.68 6.86 9.77
C ASP A 14 1.35 7.93 8.91
N PHE A 15 0.57 8.95 8.52
CA PHE A 15 1.08 10.12 7.80
C PHE A 15 1.38 11.31 8.72
N GLY A 16 1.26 11.13 10.04
CA GLY A 16 1.46 12.20 11.01
C GLY A 16 0.20 13.00 11.27
N GLU A 17 -0.40 13.57 10.25
CA GLU A 17 -1.62 14.38 10.38
C GLU A 17 -2.90 13.54 10.30
N PHE A 18 -2.82 12.38 9.67
CA PHE A 18 -3.93 11.41 9.60
C PHE A 18 -3.36 10.00 9.47
N GLU A 19 -4.22 9.03 9.66
CA GLU A 19 -3.88 7.62 9.55
C GLU A 19 -4.80 6.95 8.55
N LEU A 20 -4.21 6.13 7.66
CA LEU A 20 -4.97 5.24 6.80
C LEU A 20 -4.95 3.84 7.42
N LYS A 21 -5.96 3.04 7.11
CA LYS A 21 -6.05 1.66 7.57
C LYS A 21 -6.20 0.74 6.36
N PHE A 22 -5.25 -0.15 6.19
CA PHE A 22 -5.32 -1.18 5.17
C PHE A 22 -5.85 -2.46 5.79
N VAL A 23 -7.08 -2.84 5.44
CA VAL A 23 -7.67 -4.09 5.90
C VAL A 23 -7.07 -5.23 5.08
N THR A 24 -6.53 -6.24 5.75
CA THR A 24 -5.86 -7.36 5.09
C THR A 24 -6.83 -8.48 4.71
N SER A 25 -7.97 -8.10 4.11
CA SER A 25 -8.89 -9.06 3.52
C SER A 25 -8.27 -9.71 2.29
N ASP A 26 -8.73 -10.89 1.92
CA ASP A 26 -8.24 -11.56 0.71
C ASP A 26 -8.37 -10.66 -0.52
N GLU A 27 -9.49 -9.99 -0.66
CA GLU A 27 -9.72 -9.04 -1.75
C GLU A 27 -8.68 -7.93 -1.80
N ASN A 28 -8.39 -7.34 -0.65
CA ASN A 28 -7.42 -6.24 -0.57
C ASN A 28 -5.98 -6.72 -0.78
N VAL A 29 -5.64 -7.92 -0.32
CA VAL A 29 -4.31 -8.50 -0.55
C VAL A 29 -4.10 -8.77 -2.05
N ILE A 30 -5.11 -9.27 -2.75
CA ILE A 30 -5.06 -9.48 -4.20
C ILE A 30 -4.93 -8.12 -4.91
N LYS A 31 -5.71 -7.13 -4.47
CA LYS A 31 -5.64 -5.77 -4.99
C LYS A 31 -4.24 -5.17 -4.82
N LEU A 32 -3.62 -5.36 -3.65
CA LEU A 32 -2.26 -4.92 -3.39
C LEU A 32 -1.26 -5.52 -4.39
N ALA A 33 -1.36 -6.82 -4.65
CA ALA A 33 -0.50 -7.49 -5.60
C ALA A 33 -0.65 -6.90 -7.02
N ASN A 34 -1.89 -6.59 -7.42
CA ASN A 34 -2.16 -5.96 -8.71
C ASN A 34 -1.59 -4.55 -8.81
N VAL A 35 -1.69 -3.77 -7.72
CA VAL A 35 -1.14 -2.42 -7.67
C VAL A 35 0.39 -2.45 -7.70
N GLU A 36 1.01 -3.42 -7.03
CA GLU A 36 2.47 -3.61 -7.09
C GLU A 36 2.96 -3.89 -8.50
N GLU A 37 2.23 -4.71 -9.25
CA GLU A 37 2.56 -5.01 -10.64
C GLU A 37 2.48 -3.74 -11.49
N LYS A 38 1.43 -2.95 -11.33
CA LYS A 38 1.31 -1.65 -12.00
C LYS A 38 2.40 -0.68 -11.59
N ALA A 39 2.79 -0.67 -10.32
CA ALA A 39 3.87 0.18 -9.82
C ALA A 39 5.20 -0.16 -10.48
N GLY A 40 5.45 -1.44 -10.79
CA GLY A 40 6.63 -1.86 -11.53
C GLY A 40 6.69 -1.24 -12.92
N VAL A 41 5.55 -1.23 -13.62
CA VAL A 41 5.43 -0.58 -14.94
C VAL A 41 5.61 0.94 -14.84
N VAL A 42 5.06 1.55 -13.79
CA VAL A 42 5.20 2.99 -13.55
C VAL A 42 6.68 3.37 -13.36
N LYS A 43 7.45 2.54 -12.66
CA LYS A 43 8.90 2.79 -12.47
C LYS A 43 9.65 2.86 -13.80
N GLU A 44 9.25 2.05 -14.79
CA GLU A 44 9.82 2.11 -16.12
C GLU A 44 9.47 3.45 -16.81
N LYS A 45 8.21 3.88 -16.69
CA LYS A 45 7.77 5.17 -17.25
C LYS A 45 8.47 6.35 -16.63
N ILE A 46 8.81 6.28 -15.35
CA ILE A 46 9.56 7.33 -14.66
C ILE A 46 10.93 7.53 -15.31
N GLY A 47 11.55 6.47 -15.80
CA GLY A 47 12.82 6.55 -16.52
C GLY A 47 12.73 7.33 -17.83
N GLU A 48 11.52 7.52 -18.37
CA GLU A 48 11.27 8.25 -19.60
C GLU A 48 10.97 9.74 -19.38
N LEU A 49 10.94 10.20 -18.12
CA LEU A 49 10.66 11.59 -17.80
C LEU A 49 11.73 12.51 -18.35
N LYS A 50 11.29 13.66 -18.87
CA LYS A 50 12.16 14.65 -19.51
C LYS A 50 12.78 15.64 -18.54
N GLY A 51 12.29 15.68 -17.29
CA GLY A 51 12.73 16.66 -16.30
C GLY A 51 12.14 18.05 -16.50
N THR A 52 11.04 18.15 -17.22
CA THR A 52 10.35 19.42 -17.51
C THR A 52 8.98 19.46 -16.86
N THR A 53 8.33 20.62 -16.87
CA THR A 53 6.98 20.78 -16.31
C THR A 53 5.93 19.96 -17.07
N GLU A 54 6.23 19.50 -18.27
CA GLU A 54 5.34 18.61 -19.03
C GLU A 54 5.12 17.26 -18.32
N ASP A 55 6.08 16.86 -17.51
CA ASP A 55 6.00 15.60 -16.75
C ASP A 55 4.97 15.65 -15.61
N ILE A 56 4.57 16.85 -15.17
CA ILE A 56 3.67 17.00 -14.01
C ILE A 56 2.36 16.27 -14.23
N LYS A 57 1.75 16.42 -15.40
CA LYS A 57 0.49 15.74 -15.70
C LYS A 57 0.63 14.21 -15.65
N LEU A 58 1.71 13.70 -16.21
CA LEU A 58 1.97 12.26 -16.19
C LEU A 58 2.15 11.74 -14.76
N ILE A 59 2.95 12.44 -13.95
CA ILE A 59 3.20 12.06 -12.56
C ILE A 59 1.90 12.12 -11.75
N TYR A 60 1.10 13.17 -11.95
CA TYR A 60 -0.20 13.31 -11.30
C TYR A 60 -1.11 12.13 -11.64
N ASP A 61 -1.25 11.81 -12.92
CA ASP A 61 -2.12 10.73 -13.38
C ASP A 61 -1.68 9.38 -12.82
N LEU A 62 -0.37 9.12 -12.76
CA LEU A 62 0.18 7.89 -12.18
C LEU A 62 -0.09 7.80 -10.68
N ALA A 63 0.10 8.90 -9.96
CA ALA A 63 -0.16 8.95 -8.52
C ALA A 63 -1.64 8.70 -8.23
N GLU A 64 -2.53 9.36 -8.98
CA GLU A 64 -3.98 9.17 -8.83
C GLU A 64 -4.37 7.73 -9.10
N GLU A 65 -3.91 7.15 -10.20
CA GLU A 65 -4.24 5.78 -10.57
C GLU A 65 -3.86 4.78 -9.46
N LEU A 66 -2.65 4.88 -8.93
CA LEU A 66 -2.19 3.95 -7.92
C LEU A 66 -2.90 4.13 -6.58
N TRP A 67 -3.09 5.36 -6.11
CA TRP A 67 -3.80 5.63 -4.86
C TRP A 67 -5.27 5.23 -4.94
N VAL A 68 -5.95 5.55 -6.04
CA VAL A 68 -7.38 5.21 -6.21
C VAL A 68 -7.57 3.71 -6.26
N GLU A 69 -6.69 2.99 -6.94
CA GLU A 69 -6.80 1.54 -7.04
C GLU A 69 -6.47 0.86 -5.69
N LEU A 70 -5.46 1.37 -4.97
CA LEU A 70 -5.10 0.79 -3.67
C LEU A 70 -6.14 1.10 -2.59
N PHE A 71 -6.70 2.28 -2.59
CA PHE A 71 -7.72 2.73 -1.62
C PHE A 71 -8.96 3.28 -2.33
N ASP A 72 -8.97 4.59 -2.58
CA ASP A 72 -10.08 5.30 -3.23
C ASP A 72 -9.66 6.73 -3.60
N GLU A 73 -10.56 7.45 -4.26
CA GLU A 73 -10.37 8.84 -4.68
C GLU A 73 -10.17 9.78 -3.48
N GLU A 74 -10.95 9.59 -2.42
CA GLU A 74 -10.85 10.40 -1.20
C GLU A 74 -9.47 10.29 -0.57
N THR A 75 -8.90 9.10 -0.54
CA THR A 75 -7.56 8.86 -0.01
C THR A 75 -6.50 9.57 -0.85
N PHE A 76 -6.62 9.50 -2.17
CA PHE A 76 -5.71 10.24 -3.07
C PHE A 76 -5.75 11.73 -2.76
N GLU A 77 -6.95 12.31 -2.63
CA GLU A 77 -7.12 13.73 -2.32
C GLU A 77 -6.47 14.11 -1.00
N LYS A 78 -6.64 13.29 0.03
CA LYS A 78 -6.02 13.52 1.35
C LYS A 78 -4.50 13.56 1.25
N VAL A 79 -3.90 12.60 0.57
CA VAL A 79 -2.44 12.52 0.44
C VAL A 79 -1.91 13.68 -0.42
N TYR A 80 -2.60 13.98 -1.50
CA TYR A 80 -2.23 15.08 -2.38
C TYR A 80 -2.25 16.43 -1.63
N ASN A 81 -3.31 16.68 -0.85
CA ASN A 81 -3.43 17.88 -0.04
C ASN A 81 -2.39 17.94 1.08
N LEU A 82 -2.04 16.81 1.67
CA LEU A 82 -0.99 16.74 2.69
C LEU A 82 0.34 17.27 2.15
N TYR A 83 0.64 16.97 0.91
CA TYR A 83 1.87 17.41 0.25
C TYR A 83 1.69 18.73 -0.51
N ASN A 84 0.72 19.56 -0.11
CA ASN A 84 0.48 20.89 -0.69
C ASN A 84 0.22 20.83 -2.20
N LYS A 85 -0.51 19.82 -2.64
CA LYS A 85 -0.87 19.59 -4.05
C LYS A 85 0.35 19.40 -4.93
N SER A 86 1.32 18.63 -4.45
CA SER A 86 2.50 18.22 -5.21
C SER A 86 2.40 16.76 -5.59
N CYS A 87 2.39 16.46 -6.88
CA CYS A 87 2.20 15.10 -7.39
C CYS A 87 3.42 14.19 -7.15
N MET A 88 4.65 14.73 -7.21
CA MET A 88 5.85 13.93 -7.02
C MET A 88 5.92 13.26 -5.64
N PRO A 89 5.82 14.00 -4.51
CA PRO A 89 5.80 13.35 -3.21
C PRO A 89 4.57 12.45 -3.01
N THR A 90 3.45 12.77 -3.65
CA THR A 90 2.24 11.94 -3.61
C THR A 90 2.50 10.58 -4.28
N LEU A 91 3.21 10.56 -5.40
CA LEU A 91 3.62 9.33 -6.08
C LEU A 91 4.64 8.55 -5.26
N LEU A 92 5.65 9.22 -4.71
CA LEU A 92 6.65 8.58 -3.85
C LEU A 92 6.00 7.93 -2.62
N ALA A 93 4.98 8.59 -2.06
CA ALA A 93 4.26 8.07 -0.89
C ALA A 93 3.54 6.76 -1.19
N VAL A 94 2.97 6.57 -2.39
CA VAL A 94 2.33 5.30 -2.71
C VAL A 94 3.35 4.18 -2.83
N PHE A 95 4.54 4.43 -3.38
CA PHE A 95 5.60 3.43 -3.42
C PHE A 95 6.05 3.03 -2.03
N GLN A 96 6.22 3.99 -1.12
CA GLN A 96 6.58 3.72 0.27
C GLN A 96 5.49 2.92 0.98
N THR A 97 4.23 3.25 0.72
CA THR A 97 3.08 2.53 1.27
C THR A 97 3.05 1.08 0.78
N LEU A 98 3.25 0.86 -0.52
CA LEU A 98 3.30 -0.49 -1.11
C LEU A 98 4.42 -1.32 -0.47
N PHE A 99 5.59 -0.74 -0.34
CA PHE A 99 6.73 -1.41 0.28
C PHE A 99 6.44 -1.79 1.73
N GLY A 100 5.91 -0.85 2.51
CA GLY A 100 5.57 -1.08 3.92
C GLY A 100 4.50 -2.14 4.10
N LEU A 101 3.45 -2.10 3.28
CA LEU A 101 2.38 -3.10 3.33
C LEU A 101 2.90 -4.49 2.98
N THR A 102 3.74 -4.60 1.96
CA THR A 102 4.33 -5.86 1.54
C THR A 102 5.18 -6.47 2.66
N GLN A 103 5.97 -5.64 3.35
CA GLN A 103 6.77 -6.12 4.48
C GLN A 103 5.90 -6.62 5.63
N GLU A 104 4.87 -5.87 5.99
CA GLU A 104 3.96 -6.26 7.07
C GLU A 104 3.20 -7.55 6.74
N LEU A 105 2.74 -7.68 5.51
CA LEU A 105 2.06 -8.91 5.04
C LEU A 105 3.02 -10.10 5.04
N GLY A 106 4.27 -9.90 4.62
CA GLY A 106 5.28 -10.95 4.63
C GLY A 106 5.51 -11.50 6.03
N ARG A 107 5.50 -10.64 7.04
CA ARG A 107 5.61 -11.05 8.45
C ARG A 107 4.37 -11.80 8.93
N SER A 108 3.18 -11.35 8.49
CA SER A 108 1.89 -11.91 8.94
C SER A 108 1.56 -13.24 8.28
N TYR A 109 1.99 -13.43 7.03
CA TYR A 109 1.67 -14.61 6.21
C TYR A 109 2.87 -15.52 6.00
N SER A 110 3.92 -15.43 6.84
CA SER A 110 5.08 -16.30 6.68
C SER A 110 4.69 -17.75 6.99
N PRO A 111 5.20 -18.71 6.21
CA PRO A 111 4.96 -20.14 6.48
C PRO A 111 5.42 -20.54 7.87
N ASP A 112 6.49 -19.95 8.37
CA ASP A 112 7.03 -20.22 9.70
C ASP A 112 6.03 -19.91 10.81
N LYS A 113 5.30 -18.81 10.65
CA LYS A 113 4.27 -18.42 11.63
C LYS A 113 3.13 -19.42 11.65
N LEU A 114 2.70 -19.88 10.48
CA LEU A 114 1.65 -20.87 10.36
C LEU A 114 2.08 -22.22 10.97
N ILE A 115 3.30 -22.64 10.67
CA ILE A 115 3.89 -23.87 11.21
C ILE A 115 3.96 -23.79 12.73
N LYS A 116 4.32 -22.64 13.29
CA LYS A 116 4.37 -22.42 14.73
C LYS A 116 3.02 -22.66 15.39
N TYR A 117 1.94 -22.19 14.78
CA TYR A 117 0.58 -22.43 15.28
C TYR A 117 0.20 -23.92 15.21
N LEU A 118 0.58 -24.61 14.14
CA LEU A 118 0.33 -26.04 13.99
C LEU A 118 1.08 -26.87 15.06
N ASN A 119 2.30 -26.47 15.40
CA ASN A 119 3.12 -27.17 16.38
C ASN A 119 2.60 -27.01 17.83
N ILE A 120 1.84 -25.97 18.11
CA ILE A 120 1.24 -25.74 19.41
C ILE A 120 0.26 -26.89 19.75
N ASP A 121 -0.44 -27.42 18.75
CA ASP A 121 -1.39 -28.51 18.92
C ASP A 121 -0.72 -29.84 19.26
N HIS A 122 0.57 -29.95 19.08
CA HIS A 122 1.36 -31.16 19.34
C HIS A 122 2.16 -31.09 20.65
N ALA A 123 2.04 -29.98 21.32
CA ALA A 123 2.68 -29.81 22.63
C ALA A 123 1.79 -30.36 23.73
#